data_eafd079eaae43a7eef275ab8841e04f2
#
_entry.id   eafd079eaae43a7eef275ab8841e04f2
#
_cell.length_a   1.000
_cell.length_b   1.000
_cell.length_c   1.000
_cell.angle_alpha   90.00
_cell.angle_beta   90.00
_cell.angle_gamma   90.00
#
_symmetry.space_group_name_H-M   'P 1'
#
loop_
_entity.id
_entity.type
_entity.pdbx_description
1 polymer ?
#
loop_
_entity_poly.entity_id
_entity_poly.type
_entity_poly.pdbx_seq_one_letter_code
_entity_poly.pdbx_strand_id
1 'polypeptide(L)'
;YMGEAYFWRAFAHYYLLINFRNISPIRQMPRNGDDYVRPLEKPAAVWNFIQEDLAHAKELLPVKGYWDSKNAGRVTKASAAALLGKAYLYRSGIEQYYGEDKTTFYSEAAKEFGDVIDGKYGTYDLTKNYADNFDVAHENNEESILEFQFLGDVDNAGFNPGLATSGLAFDSRGLMLPGAGVGYEGVVHNWLYNAFVNSVDKDGYTDIRMFSTMIFNDLDASIH
;
A
#
# COMPACT_ATOMS: atom_id res chain seq x y z
N TYR A 1 -9.42 -18.08 6.96
CA TYR A 1 -9.99 -16.97 7.75
C TYR A 1 -9.10 -16.52 8.91
N MET A 2 -8.48 -17.45 9.68
CA MET A 2 -7.64 -17.06 10.84
C MET A 2 -6.42 -16.21 10.40
N GLY A 3 -5.71 -16.65 9.37
CA GLY A 3 -4.57 -15.88 8.83
C GLY A 3 -4.97 -14.51 8.33
N GLU A 4 -6.15 -14.36 7.71
CA GLU A 4 -6.69 -13.08 7.28
C GLU A 4 -7.02 -12.18 8.47
N ALA A 5 -7.59 -12.74 9.54
CA ALA A 5 -7.89 -11.98 10.76
C ALA A 5 -6.62 -11.40 11.40
N TYR A 6 -5.55 -12.19 11.49
CA TYR A 6 -4.24 -11.71 11.93
C TYR A 6 -3.69 -10.62 11.02
N PHE A 7 -3.75 -10.83 9.72
CA PHE A 7 -3.26 -9.84 8.75
C PHE A 7 -3.98 -8.50 8.88
N TRP A 8 -5.32 -8.50 8.87
CA TRP A 8 -6.10 -7.27 8.92
C TRP A 8 -5.99 -6.57 10.27
N ARG A 9 -5.84 -7.31 11.35
CA ARG A 9 -5.58 -6.72 12.66
C ARG A 9 -4.22 -6.02 12.68
N ALA A 10 -3.18 -6.67 12.20
CA ALA A 10 -1.86 -6.06 12.08
C ALA A 10 -1.85 -4.84 11.15
N PHE A 11 -2.52 -4.94 10.01
CA PHE A 11 -2.65 -3.85 9.04
C PHE A 11 -3.28 -2.60 9.67
N ALA A 12 -4.41 -2.76 10.36
CA ALA A 12 -5.07 -1.65 11.04
C ALA A 12 -4.16 -1.00 12.11
N HIS A 13 -3.51 -1.83 12.95
CA HIS A 13 -2.60 -1.32 13.99
C HIS A 13 -1.33 -0.68 13.41
N TYR A 14 -0.82 -1.17 12.28
CA TYR A 14 0.28 -0.54 11.57
C TYR A 14 -0.07 0.92 11.20
N TYR A 15 -1.21 1.15 10.56
CA TYR A 15 -1.64 2.50 10.20
C TYR A 15 -1.96 3.37 11.41
N LEU A 16 -2.56 2.82 12.46
CA LEU A 16 -2.76 3.55 13.71
C LEU A 16 -1.44 3.98 14.34
N LEU A 17 -0.46 3.08 14.38
CA LEU A 17 0.84 3.34 15.00
C LEU A 17 1.63 4.40 14.26
N ILE A 18 1.71 4.35 12.93
CA ILE A 18 2.48 5.34 12.15
C ILE A 18 1.86 6.73 12.18
N ASN A 19 0.54 6.83 12.36
CA ASN A 19 -0.16 8.11 12.41
C ASN A 19 -0.26 8.69 13.83
N PHE A 20 -0.42 7.85 14.85
CA PHE A 20 -0.75 8.29 16.22
C PHE A 20 0.32 7.93 17.27
N ARG A 21 1.33 7.17 16.94
CA ARG A 21 2.44 6.75 17.78
C ARG A 21 2.01 5.90 18.99
N ASN A 22 1.47 6.53 20.02
CA ASN A 22 1.00 5.84 21.21
C ASN A 22 -0.45 5.44 21.01
N ILE A 23 -0.74 4.16 20.92
CA ILE A 23 -2.08 3.62 20.72
C ILE A 23 -2.39 2.54 21.73
N SER A 24 -3.66 2.21 21.86
CA SER A 24 -4.15 1.10 22.69
C SER A 24 -4.44 -0.11 21.79
N PRO A 25 -3.55 -1.10 21.70
CA PRO A 25 -3.75 -2.21 20.78
C PRO A 25 -4.91 -3.11 21.23
N ILE A 26 -5.74 -3.50 20.27
CA ILE A 26 -6.89 -4.38 20.49
C ILE A 26 -6.46 -5.83 20.24
N ARG A 27 -6.06 -6.53 21.30
CA ARG A 27 -5.62 -7.93 21.22
C ARG A 27 -6.75 -8.93 21.23
N GLN A 28 -7.87 -8.54 21.84
CA GLN A 28 -9.07 -9.39 21.97
C GLN A 28 -10.31 -8.57 21.65
N MET A 29 -11.32 -9.24 21.12
CA MET A 29 -12.62 -8.61 20.87
C MET A 29 -13.19 -8.06 22.19
N PRO A 30 -13.55 -6.77 22.26
CA PRO A 30 -14.23 -6.21 23.43
C PRO A 30 -15.56 -6.92 23.69
N ARG A 31 -15.84 -7.25 24.94
CA ARG A 31 -17.07 -7.96 25.33
C ARG A 31 -18.04 -7.06 26.10
N ASN A 32 -17.51 -6.03 26.74
CA ASN A 32 -18.29 -5.08 27.55
C ASN A 32 -17.70 -3.67 27.43
N GLY A 33 -18.36 -2.68 28.03
CA GLY A 33 -17.95 -1.27 27.95
C GLY A 33 -16.56 -0.99 28.53
N ASP A 34 -16.16 -1.70 29.57
CA ASP A 34 -14.87 -1.49 30.24
C ASP A 34 -13.70 -1.96 29.37
N ASP A 35 -13.92 -2.91 28.47
CA ASP A 35 -12.90 -3.40 27.55
C ASP A 35 -12.46 -2.35 26.52
N TYR A 36 -13.21 -1.26 26.32
CA TYR A 36 -12.84 -0.16 25.44
C TYR A 36 -11.91 0.85 26.10
N VAL A 37 -11.86 0.89 27.44
CA VAL A 37 -10.97 1.78 28.20
C VAL A 37 -9.62 1.06 28.39
N ARG A 38 -8.65 1.35 27.54
CA ARG A 38 -7.34 0.70 27.55
C ARG A 38 -6.23 1.73 27.64
N PRO A 39 -5.14 1.42 28.36
CA PRO A 39 -3.99 2.31 28.42
C PRO A 39 -3.31 2.40 27.03
N LEU A 40 -2.71 3.55 26.75
CA LEU A 40 -1.81 3.70 25.62
C LEU A 40 -0.53 2.89 25.86
N GLU A 41 -0.08 2.20 24.83
CA GLU A 41 1.19 1.47 24.87
C GLU A 41 2.28 2.22 24.10
N LYS A 42 3.53 1.98 24.48
CA LYS A 42 4.69 2.52 23.77
C LYS A 42 4.83 1.87 22.39
N PRO A 43 5.34 2.61 21.41
CA PRO A 43 5.50 2.12 20.04
C PRO A 43 6.20 0.76 19.93
N ALA A 44 7.27 0.52 20.69
CA ALA A 44 7.99 -0.75 20.63
C ALA A 44 7.12 -1.98 20.94
N ALA A 45 6.23 -1.87 21.94
CA ALA A 45 5.30 -2.95 22.29
C ALA A 45 4.24 -3.19 21.18
N VAL A 46 3.78 -2.10 20.56
CA VAL A 46 2.83 -2.18 19.45
C VAL A 46 3.49 -2.75 18.20
N TRP A 47 4.74 -2.38 17.90
CA TRP A 47 5.51 -2.99 16.80
C TRP A 47 5.67 -4.50 16.99
N ASN A 48 6.01 -4.95 18.20
CA ASN A 48 6.09 -6.39 18.49
C ASN A 48 4.76 -7.09 18.18
N PHE A 49 3.65 -6.52 18.64
CA PHE A 49 2.32 -7.06 18.39
C PHE A 49 1.97 -7.15 16.89
N ILE A 50 2.28 -6.11 16.12
CA ILE A 50 2.08 -6.09 14.65
C ILE A 50 2.92 -7.18 13.98
N GLN A 51 4.20 -7.29 14.36
CA GLN A 51 5.13 -8.25 13.79
C GLN A 51 4.74 -9.70 14.11
N GLU A 52 4.29 -9.97 15.33
CA GLU A 52 3.76 -11.28 15.75
C GLU A 52 2.51 -11.67 14.94
N ASP A 53 1.55 -10.77 14.80
CA ASP A 53 0.35 -11.00 14.00
C ASP A 53 0.68 -11.29 12.53
N LEU A 54 1.60 -10.53 11.94
CA LEU A 54 2.02 -10.76 10.55
C LEU A 54 2.79 -12.07 10.37
N ALA A 55 3.58 -12.46 11.35
CA ALA A 55 4.25 -13.77 11.34
C ALA A 55 3.22 -14.91 11.36
N HIS A 56 2.22 -14.85 12.25
CA HIS A 56 1.13 -15.81 12.29
C HIS A 56 0.30 -15.78 11.00
N ALA A 57 -0.01 -14.62 10.46
CA ALA A 57 -0.70 -14.50 9.18
C ALA A 57 0.09 -15.20 8.06
N LYS A 58 1.40 -14.95 7.98
CA LYS A 58 2.29 -15.57 6.99
C LYS A 58 2.34 -17.11 7.11
N GLU A 59 2.27 -17.67 8.30
CA GLU A 59 2.20 -19.12 8.48
C GLU A 59 0.88 -19.70 7.95
N LEU A 60 -0.23 -19.05 8.22
CA LEU A 60 -1.57 -19.56 7.98
C LEU A 60 -2.14 -19.25 6.59
N LEU A 61 -1.66 -18.20 5.94
CA LEU A 61 -2.16 -17.77 4.63
C LEU A 61 -1.63 -18.64 3.49
N PRO A 62 -2.42 -18.81 2.42
CA PRO A 62 -1.96 -19.52 1.23
C PRO A 62 -1.00 -18.67 0.38
N VAL A 63 -0.30 -19.33 -0.54
CA VAL A 63 0.54 -18.67 -1.56
C VAL A 63 -0.31 -18.06 -2.69
N LYS A 64 0.31 -17.18 -3.52
CA LYS A 64 -0.31 -16.66 -4.75
C LYS A 64 -0.83 -17.80 -5.63
N GLY A 65 -1.99 -17.62 -6.23
CA GLY A 65 -2.63 -18.61 -7.11
C GLY A 65 -3.52 -19.63 -6.40
N TYR A 66 -3.61 -19.59 -5.07
CA TYR A 66 -4.56 -20.45 -4.32
C TYR A 66 -6.01 -19.97 -4.46
N TRP A 67 -6.21 -18.63 -4.48
CA TRP A 67 -7.55 -18.07 -4.60
C TRP A 67 -8.03 -18.08 -6.05
N ASP A 68 -9.27 -18.48 -6.25
CA ASP A 68 -9.96 -18.38 -7.54
C ASP A 68 -10.40 -16.91 -7.84
N SER A 69 -10.93 -16.68 -9.02
CA SER A 69 -11.38 -15.34 -9.45
C SER A 69 -12.48 -14.74 -8.58
N LYS A 70 -13.29 -15.56 -7.90
CA LYS A 70 -14.34 -15.09 -6.98
C LYS A 70 -13.77 -14.60 -5.65
N ASN A 71 -12.55 -14.96 -5.37
CA ASN A 71 -11.80 -14.62 -4.17
C ASN A 71 -10.60 -13.71 -4.48
N ALA A 72 -10.60 -13.05 -5.65
CA ALA A 72 -9.59 -12.05 -6.00
C ALA A 72 -9.50 -10.96 -4.92
N GLY A 73 -8.30 -10.46 -4.66
CA GLY A 73 -8.06 -9.45 -3.61
C GLY A 73 -7.93 -9.99 -2.19
N ARG A 74 -8.19 -11.29 -1.95
CA ARG A 74 -7.90 -11.88 -0.63
C ARG A 74 -6.41 -11.98 -0.39
N VAL A 75 -6.03 -11.71 0.85
CA VAL A 75 -4.62 -11.69 1.27
C VAL A 75 -3.96 -13.05 1.14
N THR A 76 -2.69 -13.02 0.80
CA THR A 76 -1.83 -14.18 0.61
C THR A 76 -0.64 -14.15 1.55
N LYS A 77 0.13 -15.22 1.56
CA LYS A 77 1.41 -15.30 2.28
C LYS A 77 2.39 -14.20 1.87
N ALA A 78 2.42 -13.85 0.60
CA ALA A 78 3.22 -12.74 0.09
C ALA A 78 2.76 -11.38 0.62
N SER A 79 1.43 -11.17 0.75
CA SER A 79 0.88 -9.94 1.33
C SER A 79 1.35 -9.76 2.79
N ALA A 80 1.35 -10.86 3.57
CA ALA A 80 1.82 -10.84 4.95
C ALA A 80 3.34 -10.62 5.04
N ALA A 81 4.12 -11.27 4.19
CA ALA A 81 5.57 -11.09 4.14
C ALA A 81 5.96 -9.67 3.74
N ALA A 82 5.34 -9.12 2.70
CA ALA A 82 5.61 -7.75 2.25
C ALA A 82 5.27 -6.70 3.32
N LEU A 83 4.12 -6.86 4.00
CA LEU A 83 3.75 -5.95 5.09
C LEU A 83 4.66 -6.12 6.32
N LEU A 84 5.11 -7.36 6.63
CA LEU A 84 6.06 -7.62 7.70
C LEU A 84 7.41 -6.98 7.41
N GLY A 85 7.93 -7.12 6.19
CA GLY A 85 9.14 -6.44 5.75
C GLY A 85 9.02 -4.91 5.87
N LYS A 86 7.87 -4.36 5.45
CA LYS A 86 7.57 -2.94 5.62
C LYS A 86 7.51 -2.51 7.08
N ALA A 87 6.92 -3.33 7.97
CA ALA A 87 6.86 -3.04 9.40
C ALA A 87 8.27 -3.02 10.03
N TYR A 88 9.13 -3.96 9.67
CA TYR A 88 10.54 -3.96 10.09
C TYR A 88 11.31 -2.72 9.62
N LEU A 89 11.15 -2.37 8.35
CA LEU A 89 11.80 -1.21 7.75
C LEU A 89 11.38 0.10 8.43
N TYR A 90 10.06 0.30 8.57
CA TYR A 90 9.51 1.50 9.21
C TYR A 90 9.86 1.61 10.67
N ARG A 91 9.77 0.51 11.43
CA ARG A 91 10.21 0.48 12.84
C ARG A 91 11.65 0.94 12.96
N SER A 92 12.54 0.39 12.15
CA SER A 92 13.97 0.74 12.19
C SER A 92 14.22 2.23 11.92
N GLY A 93 13.54 2.82 10.94
CA GLY A 93 13.71 4.23 10.60
C GLY A 93 13.04 5.18 11.60
N ILE A 94 11.76 4.93 11.91
CA ILE A 94 10.95 5.86 12.70
C ILE A 94 11.36 5.87 14.18
N GLU A 95 11.67 4.70 14.75
CA GLU A 95 12.08 4.63 16.15
C GLU A 95 13.48 5.21 16.38
N GLN A 96 14.39 5.10 15.42
CA GLN A 96 15.67 5.81 15.45
C GLN A 96 15.48 7.32 15.41
N TYR A 97 14.58 7.82 14.55
CA TYR A 97 14.29 9.24 14.43
C TYR A 97 13.79 9.84 15.75
N TYR A 98 12.90 9.13 16.46
CA TYR A 98 12.39 9.57 17.77
C TYR A 98 13.30 9.21 18.94
N GLY A 99 14.35 8.40 18.73
CA GLY A 99 15.29 8.00 19.75
C GLY A 99 14.73 7.05 20.82
N GLU A 100 13.60 6.42 20.55
CA GLU A 100 12.90 5.55 21.52
C GLU A 100 13.37 4.09 21.47
N ASP A 101 13.81 3.60 20.30
CA ASP A 101 14.38 2.27 20.11
C ASP A 101 15.53 2.38 19.11
N LYS A 102 16.70 1.85 19.50
CA LYS A 102 17.90 1.82 18.64
C LYS A 102 18.04 0.50 17.89
N THR A 103 17.17 -0.46 18.17
CA THR A 103 17.19 -1.76 17.50
C THR A 103 16.80 -1.59 16.04
N THR A 104 17.58 -2.16 15.15
CA THR A 104 17.33 -2.14 13.72
C THR A 104 16.94 -3.53 13.23
N PHE A 105 16.04 -3.57 12.27
CA PHE A 105 15.49 -4.79 11.66
C PHE A 105 15.65 -4.77 10.13
N TYR A 106 16.71 -4.12 9.63
CA TYR A 106 16.93 -4.01 8.19
C TYR A 106 17.23 -5.35 7.53
N SER A 107 17.91 -6.26 8.23
CA SER A 107 18.18 -7.62 7.76
C SER A 107 16.89 -8.45 7.65
N GLU A 108 16.01 -8.34 8.64
CA GLU A 108 14.72 -9.00 8.65
C GLU A 108 13.82 -8.45 7.54
N ALA A 109 13.80 -7.12 7.37
CA ALA A 109 13.08 -6.48 6.26
C ALA A 109 13.58 -6.97 4.90
N ALA A 110 14.91 -6.96 4.69
CA ALA A 110 15.52 -7.43 3.45
C ALA A 110 15.20 -8.90 3.17
N LYS A 111 15.19 -9.75 4.22
CA LYS A 111 14.82 -11.14 4.09
C LYS A 111 13.35 -11.33 3.67
N GLU A 112 12.41 -10.62 4.29
CA GLU A 112 10.99 -10.73 3.95
C GLU A 112 10.72 -10.27 2.51
N PHE A 113 11.33 -9.16 2.08
CA PHE A 113 11.23 -8.70 0.69
C PHE A 113 11.91 -9.66 -0.29
N GLY A 114 13.10 -10.18 0.06
CA GLY A 114 13.82 -11.17 -0.74
C GLY A 114 13.00 -12.44 -0.94
N ASP A 115 12.37 -12.97 0.12
CA ASP A 115 11.50 -14.15 0.05
C ASP A 115 10.32 -13.94 -0.96
N VAL A 116 9.81 -12.71 -1.11
CA VAL A 116 8.77 -12.38 -2.10
C VAL A 116 9.36 -12.29 -3.50
N ILE A 117 10.47 -11.57 -3.67
CA ILE A 117 11.16 -11.36 -4.96
C ILE A 117 11.63 -12.70 -5.53
N ASP A 118 12.16 -13.58 -4.71
CA ASP A 118 12.64 -14.92 -5.09
C ASP A 118 11.50 -15.91 -5.38
N GLY A 119 10.24 -15.46 -5.31
CA GLY A 119 9.07 -16.27 -5.66
C GLY A 119 8.69 -17.34 -4.64
N LYS A 120 9.18 -17.27 -3.40
CA LYS A 120 8.91 -18.26 -2.35
C LYS A 120 7.42 -18.41 -2.03
N TYR A 121 6.63 -17.36 -2.24
CA TYR A 121 5.20 -17.30 -1.95
C TYR A 121 4.34 -17.18 -3.20
N GLY A 122 4.89 -17.53 -4.35
CA GLY A 122 4.29 -17.41 -5.67
C GLY A 122 5.05 -16.40 -6.53
N THR A 123 4.88 -16.48 -7.84
CA THR A 123 5.61 -15.64 -8.79
C THR A 123 4.98 -14.25 -8.86
N TYR A 124 5.81 -13.25 -8.67
CA TYR A 124 5.52 -11.83 -8.90
C TYR A 124 6.58 -11.31 -9.87
N ASP A 125 6.19 -10.39 -10.72
CA ASP A 125 7.10 -9.77 -11.69
C ASP A 125 6.64 -8.34 -11.96
N LEU A 126 7.49 -7.52 -12.54
CA LEU A 126 7.11 -6.19 -12.98
C LEU A 126 6.22 -6.29 -14.22
N THR A 127 5.21 -5.45 -14.33
CA THR A 127 4.41 -5.32 -15.54
C THR A 127 5.28 -4.84 -16.70
N LYS A 128 5.00 -5.31 -17.91
CA LYS A 128 5.74 -4.89 -19.10
C LYS A 128 5.56 -3.42 -19.43
N ASN A 129 4.38 -2.93 -19.15
CA ASN A 129 4.01 -1.55 -19.35
C ASN A 129 3.64 -0.93 -17.99
N TYR A 130 4.37 0.06 -17.56
CA TYR A 130 4.16 0.73 -16.28
C TYR A 130 2.73 1.29 -16.12
N ALA A 131 2.11 1.72 -17.22
CA ALA A 131 0.75 2.26 -17.22
C ALA A 131 -0.30 1.23 -16.78
N ASP A 132 -0.04 -0.07 -16.98
CA ASP A 132 -0.98 -1.15 -16.62
C ASP A 132 -1.26 -1.20 -15.11
N ASN A 133 -0.36 -0.67 -14.28
CA ASN A 133 -0.58 -0.56 -12.84
C ASN A 133 -1.66 0.46 -12.44
N PHE A 134 -2.09 1.29 -13.37
CA PHE A 134 -3.09 2.35 -13.16
C PHE A 134 -4.34 2.16 -14.03
N ASP A 135 -4.40 1.07 -14.78
CA ASP A 135 -5.52 0.76 -15.67
C ASP A 135 -6.45 -0.27 -15.04
N VAL A 136 -7.73 0.08 -14.94
CA VAL A 136 -8.79 -0.78 -14.40
C VAL A 136 -8.91 -2.12 -15.16
N ALA A 137 -8.54 -2.15 -16.45
CA ALA A 137 -8.52 -3.38 -17.23
C ALA A 137 -7.40 -4.37 -16.81
N HIS A 138 -6.42 -3.91 -16.03
CA HIS A 138 -5.24 -4.66 -15.61
C HIS A 138 -5.18 -4.85 -14.08
N GLU A 139 -6.32 -4.85 -13.39
CA GLU A 139 -6.37 -5.17 -11.96
C GLU A 139 -5.84 -6.57 -11.64
N ASN A 140 -5.25 -6.74 -10.46
CA ASN A 140 -4.65 -7.99 -9.98
C ASN A 140 -3.56 -8.55 -10.92
N ASN A 141 -2.78 -7.67 -11.54
CA ASN A 141 -1.71 -8.02 -12.46
C ASN A 141 -0.54 -8.76 -11.77
N GLU A 142 0.51 -9.07 -12.54
CA GLU A 142 1.68 -9.81 -12.04
C GLU A 142 2.47 -9.07 -10.96
N GLU A 143 2.46 -7.73 -10.94
CA GLU A 143 3.16 -6.90 -9.96
C GLU A 143 2.37 -6.80 -8.64
N SER A 144 1.07 -7.04 -8.68
CA SER A 144 0.19 -6.83 -7.55
C SER A 144 0.35 -7.88 -6.45
N ILE A 145 0.77 -7.44 -5.27
CA ILE A 145 0.87 -8.28 -4.06
C ILE A 145 -0.42 -8.23 -3.25
N LEU A 146 -1.06 -7.09 -3.20
CA LEU A 146 -2.36 -6.84 -2.54
C LEU A 146 -3.04 -5.64 -3.18
N GLU A 147 -4.27 -5.87 -3.63
CA GLU A 147 -5.16 -4.80 -4.09
C GLU A 147 -6.45 -4.76 -3.29
N PHE A 148 -6.89 -3.55 -2.98
CA PHE A 148 -8.22 -3.35 -2.44
C PHE A 148 -9.23 -3.33 -3.58
N GLN A 149 -10.11 -4.31 -3.59
CA GLN A 149 -11.12 -4.43 -4.64
C GLN A 149 -12.28 -3.46 -4.37
N PHE A 150 -12.42 -2.44 -5.22
CA PHE A 150 -13.50 -1.49 -5.17
C PHE A 150 -14.53 -1.78 -6.27
N LEU A 151 -15.80 -1.68 -5.93
CA LEU A 151 -16.86 -1.76 -6.94
C LEU A 151 -16.93 -0.45 -7.73
N GLY A 152 -16.74 -0.55 -9.06
CA GLY A 152 -16.82 0.59 -9.97
C GLY A 152 -18.24 1.08 -10.28
N ASP A 153 -19.27 0.51 -9.67
CA ASP A 153 -20.66 0.82 -9.94
C ASP A 153 -21.09 2.11 -9.23
N VAL A 154 -20.81 3.23 -9.89
CA VAL A 154 -21.17 4.57 -9.40
C VAL A 154 -22.69 4.78 -9.45
N ASP A 155 -23.42 4.05 -10.31
CA ASP A 155 -24.86 4.25 -10.55
C ASP A 155 -25.71 3.63 -9.44
N ASN A 156 -25.23 2.55 -8.81
CA ASN A 156 -25.92 1.91 -7.68
C ASN A 156 -25.44 2.37 -6.30
N ALA A 157 -24.31 3.04 -6.22
CA ALA A 157 -23.80 3.56 -4.95
C ALA A 157 -24.64 4.73 -4.43
N GLY A 158 -25.76 5.10 -5.05
CA GLY A 158 -26.53 6.28 -4.73
C GLY A 158 -25.62 7.28 -4.02
N PHE A 159 -25.56 8.51 -4.35
CA PHE A 159 -24.57 9.46 -3.78
C PHE A 159 -24.57 9.38 -2.24
N ASN A 160 -23.93 8.33 -1.70
CA ASN A 160 -23.63 8.19 -0.29
C ASN A 160 -22.18 8.65 -0.11
N PRO A 161 -21.98 9.91 0.32
CA PRO A 161 -20.63 10.48 0.46
C PRO A 161 -19.74 9.65 1.41
N GLY A 162 -20.33 8.83 2.28
CA GLY A 162 -19.59 7.97 3.20
C GLY A 162 -19.02 6.68 2.58
N LEU A 163 -19.55 6.21 1.45
CA LEU A 163 -19.09 4.99 0.79
C LEU A 163 -18.40 5.26 -0.56
N ALA A 164 -18.79 6.32 -1.27
CA ALA A 164 -18.13 6.75 -2.51
C ALA A 164 -16.76 7.40 -2.26
N THR A 165 -16.47 7.75 -1.05
CA THR A 165 -15.21 8.32 -0.61
C THR A 165 -14.34 7.27 0.10
N SER A 166 -14.08 6.14 -0.55
CA SER A 166 -12.71 5.68 -0.40
C SER A 166 -11.85 6.83 -0.91
N GLY A 167 -10.97 7.40 -0.11
CA GLY A 167 -10.17 8.57 -0.47
C GLY A 167 -9.51 8.46 -1.85
N LEU A 168 -9.23 7.25 -2.32
CA LEU A 168 -8.69 6.93 -3.64
C LEU A 168 -9.63 7.32 -4.80
N ALA A 169 -10.95 7.15 -4.67
CA ALA A 169 -11.89 7.57 -5.73
C ALA A 169 -12.01 9.12 -5.79
N PHE A 170 -11.78 9.78 -4.68
CA PHE A 170 -11.77 11.25 -4.62
C PHE A 170 -10.45 11.81 -5.16
N ASP A 171 -9.34 11.19 -4.82
CA ASP A 171 -8.00 11.59 -5.29
C ASP A 171 -7.86 11.39 -6.81
N SER A 172 -8.42 10.31 -7.35
CA SER A 172 -8.43 10.11 -8.81
C SER A 172 -9.30 11.14 -9.56
N ARG A 173 -10.32 11.72 -8.93
CA ARG A 173 -11.10 12.82 -9.50
C ARG A 173 -10.39 14.17 -9.41
N GLY A 174 -9.55 14.37 -8.41
CA GLY A 174 -8.70 15.56 -8.29
C GLY A 174 -7.62 15.63 -9.37
N LEU A 175 -7.30 14.50 -10.00
CA LEU A 175 -6.39 14.42 -11.15
C LEU A 175 -7.08 14.66 -12.49
N MET A 176 -8.39 14.95 -12.53
CA MET A 176 -9.09 15.20 -13.79
C MET A 176 -8.66 16.52 -14.44
N LEU A 177 -8.65 16.47 -15.76
CA LEU A 177 -8.29 17.54 -16.69
C LEU A 177 -8.86 18.90 -16.31
N PRO A 178 -8.11 19.98 -16.51
CA PRO A 178 -8.62 21.34 -16.38
C PRO A 178 -9.91 21.52 -17.21
N GLY A 179 -10.99 21.91 -16.54
CA GLY A 179 -12.31 22.09 -17.17
C GLY A 179 -13.34 21.00 -16.81
N ALA A 180 -12.99 19.94 -16.13
CA ALA A 180 -13.95 18.89 -15.70
C ALA A 180 -14.73 19.25 -14.42
N GLY A 181 -14.58 20.47 -13.87
CA GLY A 181 -15.40 20.98 -12.76
C GLY A 181 -15.08 20.40 -11.39
N VAL A 182 -13.95 19.72 -11.23
CA VAL A 182 -13.43 19.18 -9.97
C VAL A 182 -12.13 19.88 -9.58
N GLY A 183 -11.88 20.01 -8.28
CA GLY A 183 -10.78 20.81 -7.73
C GLY A 183 -9.39 20.45 -8.27
N TYR A 184 -8.53 21.44 -8.34
CA TYR A 184 -7.12 21.34 -8.79
C TYR A 184 -6.21 20.77 -7.68
N GLU A 185 -6.59 19.68 -7.07
CA GLU A 185 -5.75 19.01 -6.10
C GLU A 185 -4.82 18.04 -6.85
N GLY A 186 -3.53 18.20 -6.75
CA GLY A 186 -2.55 17.32 -7.39
C GLY A 186 -1.78 17.93 -8.56
N VAL A 187 -1.51 19.22 -8.50
CA VAL A 187 -0.62 19.88 -9.47
C VAL A 187 0.80 19.33 -9.33
N VAL A 188 1.38 18.92 -10.46
CA VAL A 188 2.75 18.42 -10.50
C VAL A 188 3.74 19.52 -10.12
N HIS A 189 4.56 19.28 -9.12
CA HIS A 189 5.63 20.22 -8.76
C HIS A 189 6.75 20.22 -9.81
N ASN A 190 7.29 21.39 -10.11
CA ASN A 190 8.38 21.56 -11.07
C ASN A 190 9.59 20.65 -10.80
N TRP A 191 9.87 20.33 -9.54
CA TRP A 191 10.98 19.42 -9.23
C TRP A 191 10.74 18.01 -9.76
N LEU A 192 9.51 17.50 -9.72
CA LEU A 192 9.15 16.17 -10.22
C LEU A 192 9.22 16.14 -11.75
N TYR A 193 8.67 17.17 -12.42
CA TYR A 193 8.82 17.35 -13.86
C TYR A 193 10.30 17.36 -14.27
N ASN A 194 11.11 18.20 -13.63
CA ASN A 194 12.54 18.28 -13.91
C ASN A 194 13.28 16.96 -13.61
N ALA A 195 12.86 16.21 -12.59
CA ALA A 195 13.45 14.91 -12.30
C ALA A 195 13.24 13.93 -13.45
N PHE A 196 12.04 13.88 -14.04
CA PHE A 196 11.77 13.03 -15.20
C PHE A 196 12.51 13.51 -16.45
N VAL A 197 12.44 14.79 -16.79
CA VAL A 197 13.12 15.35 -17.99
C VAL A 197 14.63 15.15 -17.94
N ASN A 198 15.23 15.18 -16.75
CA ASN A 198 16.65 14.96 -16.56
C ASN A 198 17.01 13.46 -16.38
N SER A 199 16.02 12.59 -16.24
CA SER A 199 16.22 11.14 -16.15
C SER A 199 16.13 10.52 -17.54
N VAL A 200 17.26 10.48 -18.23
CA VAL A 200 17.36 9.88 -19.56
C VAL A 200 18.00 8.51 -19.45
N ASP A 201 17.57 7.56 -20.28
CA ASP A 201 18.19 6.27 -20.38
C ASP A 201 19.55 6.34 -21.12
N LYS A 202 20.21 5.18 -21.27
CA LYS A 202 21.50 5.06 -21.97
C LYS A 202 21.45 5.48 -23.44
N ASP A 203 20.26 5.48 -24.04
CA ASP A 203 20.02 5.82 -25.46
C ASP A 203 19.51 7.26 -25.63
N GLY A 204 19.37 8.00 -24.52
CA GLY A 204 18.98 9.41 -24.49
C GLY A 204 17.47 9.65 -24.45
N TYR A 205 16.64 8.61 -24.26
CA TYR A 205 15.20 8.76 -24.15
C TYR A 205 14.77 9.11 -22.73
N THR A 206 13.79 9.99 -22.61
CA THR A 206 13.17 10.35 -21.34
C THR A 206 12.48 9.15 -20.71
N ASP A 207 12.48 9.08 -19.39
CA ASP A 207 11.80 8.03 -18.63
C ASP A 207 10.31 7.95 -18.99
N ILE A 208 9.90 6.85 -19.62
CA ILE A 208 8.54 6.64 -20.13
C ILE A 208 7.46 6.70 -19.04
N ARG A 209 7.82 6.48 -17.77
CA ARG A 209 6.90 6.60 -16.62
C ARG A 209 6.34 8.01 -16.48
N MET A 210 7.04 9.02 -16.99
CA MET A 210 6.58 10.41 -17.04
C MET A 210 5.20 10.53 -17.68
N PHE A 211 4.98 9.84 -18.81
CA PHE A 211 3.73 9.92 -19.59
C PHE A 211 2.54 9.23 -18.92
N SER A 212 2.81 8.28 -18.00
CA SER A 212 1.78 7.65 -17.17
C SER A 212 1.52 8.39 -15.86
N THR A 213 2.45 9.29 -15.46
CA THR A 213 2.38 10.02 -14.18
C THR A 213 1.82 11.42 -14.34
N MET A 214 2.01 12.04 -15.52
CA MET A 214 1.67 13.45 -15.77
C MET A 214 0.87 13.60 -17.05
N ILE A 215 -0.03 14.60 -17.07
CA ILE A 215 -0.75 15.00 -18.26
C ILE A 215 -0.07 16.24 -18.84
N PHE A 216 0.31 16.16 -20.10
CA PHE A 216 0.96 17.24 -20.85
C PHE A 216 -0.03 17.91 -21.79
N ASN A 217 0.20 19.19 -22.07
CA ASN A 217 -0.44 19.87 -23.18
C ASN A 217 0.27 19.47 -24.50
N ASP A 218 -0.46 19.39 -25.61
CA ASP A 218 0.05 19.01 -26.94
C ASP A 218 1.26 19.84 -27.41
N LEU A 219 1.52 20.99 -26.78
CA LEU A 219 2.68 21.84 -27.05
C LEU A 219 4.02 21.25 -26.56
N ASP A 220 3.98 20.23 -25.71
CA ASP A 220 5.17 19.58 -25.15
C ASP A 220 5.55 18.30 -25.90
N ALA A 221 4.93 18.02 -27.06
CA ALA A 221 5.22 16.86 -27.93
C ALA A 221 6.66 16.81 -28.46
N SER A 222 7.49 17.83 -28.17
CA SER A 222 8.91 17.88 -28.52
C SER A 222 9.83 17.14 -27.53
N ILE A 223 9.25 16.51 -26.50
CA ILE A 223 10.00 15.75 -25.47
C ILE A 223 10.18 14.26 -25.87
N HIS A 224 9.74 13.89 -27.06
CA HIS A 224 9.89 12.54 -27.60
C HIS A 224 11.25 12.30 -28.23
#